data_47f5aefa41ff9fd803c1ad93e4fb648b
#
_entry.id   47f5aefa41ff9fd803c1ad93e4fb648b
#
_cell.length_a   1.000
_cell.length_b   1.000
_cell.length_c   1.000
_cell.angle_alpha   90.00
_cell.angle_beta   90.00
_cell.angle_gamma   90.00
#
_symmetry.space_group_name_H-M   'P 1'
#
loop_
_entity.id
_entity.type
_entity.pdbx_description
1 polymer ?
#
loop_
_entity_poly.entity_id
_entity_poly.type
_entity_poly.pdbx_seq_one_letter_code
_entity_poly.pdbx_strand_id
1 'polypeptide(L)'
;MAKLKKRRSKWYARIRIWANNIRKEHEIQIPLKTKSKVTALERLSIVNKYEPDIKNGLSFTFPWEHNDSQVKVTRFTVNDAINEWILHRVKIGIRPRTLEINQNGLDHFTNAIGGNCPLEGVTVKMIDTFVDYLQHKGLAITSVNIHIRTVKAMLRHYWKREQLDRVPLIEELKKEETNPIYITDDEFQLIMELNWLDEFYKRVFYFFRETGCRLREPFISKLDGDWLDIPNLSKGKKPRSIKLSESLKTIYLELMDWYKNGYGSTLVDPADNISKMFKKSLRSTDADELKRFHSLRHTFAVRRIVEQVPVFKIQKMMGHSSIVTTEGYLKLDLKRLERDFPSVTYKPVKSGFRDTEIRDTDKEYHAVVDGIMIN
;
A
#
# COMPACT_ATOMS: atom_id res chain seq x y z
N MET A 1 33.93 14.39 -29.84
CA MET A 1 33.49 15.77 -30.11
C MET A 1 32.21 15.75 -30.92
N ALA A 2 31.26 16.60 -30.55
CA ALA A 2 30.03 16.77 -31.30
C ALA A 2 30.30 17.24 -32.72
N LYS A 3 29.52 16.76 -33.69
CA LYS A 3 29.66 17.11 -35.10
C LYS A 3 28.45 17.91 -35.58
N LEU A 4 28.69 18.86 -36.52
CA LEU A 4 27.62 19.59 -37.16
C LEU A 4 26.76 18.68 -38.05
N LYS A 5 25.46 18.80 -37.96
CA LYS A 5 24.51 18.17 -38.85
C LYS A 5 23.49 19.20 -39.34
N LYS A 6 23.25 19.28 -40.64
CA LYS A 6 22.24 20.15 -41.24
C LYS A 6 20.97 19.35 -41.52
N ARG A 7 19.80 19.86 -41.08
CA ARG A 7 18.50 19.25 -41.35
C ARG A 7 17.47 20.34 -41.62
N ARG A 8 16.78 20.26 -42.76
CA ARG A 8 15.76 21.23 -43.13
C ARG A 8 16.20 22.71 -42.93
N SER A 9 17.35 23.08 -43.52
CA SER A 9 17.96 24.42 -43.42
C SER A 9 18.47 24.88 -42.03
N LYS A 10 18.31 24.11 -40.97
CA LYS A 10 18.78 24.42 -39.61
C LYS A 10 19.95 23.54 -39.23
N TRP A 11 20.86 24.06 -38.37
CA TRP A 11 22.01 23.35 -37.87
C TRP A 11 21.75 22.74 -36.51
N TYR A 12 22.38 21.57 -36.28
CA TYR A 12 22.32 20.80 -35.03
C TYR A 12 23.72 20.35 -34.64
N ALA A 13 24.03 20.37 -33.34
CA ALA A 13 25.17 19.62 -32.81
C ALA A 13 24.74 18.17 -32.55
N ARG A 14 25.53 17.25 -33.09
CA ARG A 14 25.28 15.81 -33.01
C ARG A 14 26.30 15.17 -32.08
N ILE A 15 25.84 14.61 -30.96
CA ILE A 15 26.66 13.89 -29.99
C ILE A 15 26.30 12.41 -30.10
N ARG A 16 27.28 11.55 -30.23
CA ARG A 16 27.09 10.10 -30.19
C ARG A 16 27.51 9.56 -28.84
N ILE A 17 26.62 8.76 -28.25
CA ILE A 17 26.85 8.11 -26.97
C ILE A 17 26.79 6.60 -27.21
N TRP A 18 27.83 5.91 -26.75
CA TRP A 18 27.84 4.46 -26.74
C TRP A 18 27.19 3.97 -25.45
N ALA A 19 26.04 3.32 -25.54
CA ALA A 19 25.38 2.71 -24.41
C ALA A 19 25.86 1.27 -24.24
N ASN A 20 26.71 1.01 -23.26
CA ASN A 20 27.31 -0.31 -23.00
C ASN A 20 26.28 -1.41 -22.71
N ASN A 21 25.15 -1.04 -22.10
CA ASN A 21 24.04 -1.94 -21.72
C ASN A 21 23.19 -2.42 -22.91
N ILE A 22 23.21 -1.69 -24.04
CA ILE A 22 22.39 -2.04 -25.23
C ILE A 22 23.26 -2.36 -26.44
N ARG A 23 24.57 -2.24 -26.37
CA ARG A 23 25.55 -2.37 -27.45
C ARG A 23 25.15 -1.58 -28.73
N LYS A 24 24.54 -0.40 -28.53
CA LYS A 24 24.01 0.44 -29.61
C LYS A 24 24.41 1.90 -29.40
N GLU A 25 24.79 2.58 -30.50
CA GLU A 25 24.97 4.02 -30.48
C GLU A 25 23.64 4.75 -30.31
N HIS A 26 23.58 5.66 -29.33
CA HIS A 26 22.50 6.62 -29.18
C HIS A 26 22.98 7.99 -29.65
N GLU A 27 22.12 8.73 -30.36
CA GLU A 27 22.46 10.05 -30.90
C GLU A 27 21.61 11.12 -30.22
N ILE A 28 22.28 12.08 -29.57
CA ILE A 28 21.66 13.31 -29.07
C ILE A 28 21.85 14.41 -30.13
N GLN A 29 20.76 15.11 -30.51
CA GLN A 29 20.79 16.23 -31.43
C GLN A 29 20.37 17.50 -30.67
N ILE A 30 21.28 18.47 -30.55
CA ILE A 30 21.05 19.76 -29.91
C ILE A 30 20.78 20.80 -31.00
N PRO A 31 19.60 21.45 -31.03
CA PRO A 31 19.30 22.46 -32.03
C PRO A 31 20.16 23.72 -31.82
N LEU A 32 20.86 24.14 -32.85
CA LEU A 32 21.69 25.35 -32.79
C LEU A 32 20.91 26.62 -33.18
N LYS A 33 19.63 26.53 -33.47
CA LYS A 33 18.68 27.62 -33.79
C LYS A 33 19.26 28.70 -34.73
N THR A 34 20.01 28.27 -35.74
CA THR A 34 20.63 29.17 -36.78
C THR A 34 20.61 28.53 -38.13
N LYS A 35 20.60 29.38 -39.20
CA LYS A 35 20.81 28.99 -40.59
C LYS A 35 22.25 29.25 -41.05
N SER A 36 22.96 30.16 -40.34
CA SER A 36 24.36 30.52 -40.62
C SER A 36 25.30 29.40 -40.17
N LYS A 37 26.24 29.01 -41.06
CA LYS A 37 27.29 28.01 -40.73
C LYS A 37 28.29 28.55 -39.72
N VAL A 38 28.60 29.85 -39.81
CA VAL A 38 29.59 30.51 -38.92
C VAL A 38 29.04 30.51 -37.50
N THR A 39 27.82 31.01 -37.29
CA THR A 39 27.15 31.00 -35.98
C THR A 39 26.96 29.57 -35.47
N ALA A 40 26.73 28.61 -36.37
CA ALA A 40 26.59 27.19 -35.97
C ALA A 40 27.88 26.63 -35.43
N LEU A 41 29.05 27.01 -35.99
CA LEU A 41 30.39 26.59 -35.53
C LEU A 41 30.71 27.21 -34.16
N GLU A 42 30.41 28.50 -33.96
CA GLU A 42 30.57 29.17 -32.66
C GLU A 42 29.73 28.46 -31.57
N ARG A 43 28.45 28.21 -31.86
CA ARG A 43 27.58 27.49 -30.92
C ARG A 43 28.00 26.04 -30.70
N LEU A 44 28.53 25.37 -31.74
CA LEU A 44 29.11 24.02 -31.60
C LEU A 44 30.29 23.99 -30.65
N SER A 45 31.18 25.03 -30.68
CA SER A 45 32.30 25.12 -29.75
C SER A 45 31.85 25.19 -28.30
N ILE A 46 30.76 25.90 -28.04
CA ILE A 46 30.15 25.96 -26.72
C ILE A 46 29.57 24.58 -26.32
N VAL A 47 28.86 23.88 -27.22
CA VAL A 47 28.33 22.52 -26.95
C VAL A 47 29.46 21.55 -26.65
N ASN A 48 30.60 21.66 -27.38
CA ASN A 48 31.75 20.78 -27.18
C ASN A 48 32.39 20.92 -25.77
N LYS A 49 32.33 22.10 -25.13
CA LYS A 49 32.80 22.28 -23.75
C LYS A 49 32.03 21.42 -22.76
N TYR A 50 30.75 21.20 -23.02
CA TYR A 50 29.83 20.45 -22.14
C TYR A 50 29.54 19.03 -22.65
N GLU A 51 30.17 18.60 -23.76
CA GLU A 51 29.92 17.27 -24.34
C GLU A 51 30.18 16.11 -23.37
N PRO A 52 31.26 16.10 -22.54
CA PRO A 52 31.47 15.06 -21.55
C PRO A 52 30.33 14.96 -20.57
N ASP A 53 29.83 16.09 -20.10
CA ASP A 53 28.75 16.18 -19.13
C ASP A 53 27.39 15.77 -19.74
N ILE A 54 27.16 16.14 -21.02
CA ILE A 54 25.99 15.71 -21.79
C ILE A 54 26.01 14.19 -22.00
N LYS A 55 27.17 13.61 -22.25
CA LYS A 55 27.34 12.15 -22.35
C LYS A 55 27.09 11.43 -21.04
N ASN A 56 27.37 12.11 -19.92
CA ASN A 56 27.06 11.63 -18.57
C ASN A 56 25.60 11.86 -18.14
N GLY A 57 24.74 12.31 -19.08
CA GLY A 57 23.31 12.45 -18.83
C GLY A 57 22.88 13.80 -18.28
N LEU A 58 23.76 14.83 -18.28
CA LEU A 58 23.38 16.18 -17.86
C LEU A 58 22.64 16.92 -18.98
N SER A 59 21.53 17.54 -18.63
CA SER A 59 20.77 18.41 -19.54
C SER A 59 21.26 19.85 -19.45
N PHE A 60 21.43 20.49 -20.61
CA PHE A 60 21.91 21.86 -20.74
C PHE A 60 20.92 22.70 -21.50
N THR A 61 20.64 23.90 -21.00
CA THR A 61 19.94 24.96 -21.73
C THR A 61 20.97 25.94 -22.23
N PHE A 62 21.06 26.08 -23.55
CA PHE A 62 22.05 26.95 -24.16
C PHE A 62 21.50 28.37 -24.36
N PRO A 63 22.36 29.44 -24.40
CA PRO A 63 21.96 30.84 -24.47
C PRO A 63 21.00 31.15 -25.63
N TRP A 64 21.15 30.46 -26.75
CA TRP A 64 20.29 30.66 -27.93
C TRP A 64 18.93 29.99 -27.86
N GLU A 65 18.63 29.28 -26.81
CA GLU A 65 17.31 28.62 -26.63
C GLU A 65 16.28 29.59 -26.01
N HIS A 66 16.72 30.41 -25.05
CA HIS A 66 15.84 31.34 -24.32
C HIS A 66 16.36 32.80 -24.25
N ASN A 67 17.23 33.23 -25.17
CA ASN A 67 17.86 34.57 -25.15
C ASN A 67 18.57 34.90 -23.83
N ASP A 68 19.15 33.91 -23.20
CA ASP A 68 19.90 34.04 -21.94
C ASP A 68 21.40 34.28 -22.24
N SER A 69 22.11 34.96 -21.33
CA SER A 69 23.51 35.26 -21.50
C SER A 69 24.44 34.12 -21.08
N GLN A 70 23.90 33.09 -20.40
CA GLN A 70 24.69 31.99 -19.84
C GLN A 70 24.09 30.62 -20.15
N VAL A 71 24.98 29.60 -20.20
CA VAL A 71 24.58 28.20 -20.27
C VAL A 71 24.08 27.78 -18.88
N LYS A 72 22.80 27.40 -18.78
CA LYS A 72 22.23 26.84 -17.55
C LYS A 72 22.29 25.31 -17.58
N VAL A 73 22.84 24.77 -16.53
CA VAL A 73 22.81 23.30 -16.28
C VAL A 73 21.55 22.99 -15.51
N THR A 74 20.61 22.34 -16.15
CA THR A 74 19.41 21.87 -15.46
C THR A 74 19.72 20.47 -14.92
N ARG A 75 20.21 20.41 -13.68
CA ARG A 75 20.47 19.18 -12.95
C ARG A 75 19.28 18.87 -12.07
N PHE A 76 18.17 18.45 -12.63
CA PHE A 76 17.11 17.89 -11.81
C PHE A 76 17.21 16.36 -11.90
N THR A 77 17.93 15.79 -10.95
CA THR A 77 18.20 14.35 -10.89
C THR A 77 17.04 13.62 -10.17
N VAL A 78 17.04 12.30 -10.25
CA VAL A 78 16.11 11.47 -9.47
C VAL A 78 16.31 11.71 -7.97
N ASN A 79 17.55 11.89 -7.49
CA ASN A 79 17.85 12.21 -6.09
C ASN A 79 17.25 13.56 -5.67
N ASP A 80 17.38 14.60 -6.51
CA ASP A 80 16.82 15.93 -6.24
C ASP A 80 15.28 15.83 -6.16
N ALA A 81 14.69 15.11 -7.10
CA ALA A 81 13.26 14.86 -7.13
C ALA A 81 12.77 14.12 -5.86
N ILE A 82 13.49 13.11 -5.41
CA ILE A 82 13.16 12.38 -4.19
C ILE A 82 13.18 13.30 -2.99
N ASN A 83 14.26 14.05 -2.80
CA ASN A 83 14.44 14.96 -1.66
C ASN A 83 13.32 16.02 -1.62
N GLU A 84 13.05 16.67 -2.75
CA GLU A 84 11.99 17.68 -2.85
C GLU A 84 10.61 17.07 -2.60
N TRP A 85 10.33 15.90 -3.19
CA TRP A 85 9.04 15.26 -3.03
C TRP A 85 8.79 14.79 -1.59
N ILE A 86 9.79 14.24 -0.91
CA ILE A 86 9.68 13.84 0.50
C ILE A 86 9.44 15.08 1.38
N LEU A 87 10.19 16.17 1.18
CA LEU A 87 9.96 17.42 1.89
C LEU A 87 8.55 17.97 1.66
N HIS A 88 8.06 17.93 0.42
CA HIS A 88 6.68 18.30 0.11
C HIS A 88 5.68 17.43 0.87
N ARG A 89 5.90 16.11 0.94
CA ARG A 89 5.01 15.19 1.68
C ARG A 89 5.01 15.45 3.18
N VAL A 90 6.14 15.82 3.76
CA VAL A 90 6.23 16.29 5.17
C VAL A 90 5.39 17.56 5.34
N LYS A 91 5.56 18.54 4.45
CA LYS A 91 4.85 19.84 4.52
C LYS A 91 3.33 19.69 4.44
N ILE A 92 2.83 18.73 3.66
CA ILE A 92 1.38 18.46 3.57
C ILE A 92 0.86 17.49 4.65
N GLY A 93 1.66 17.21 5.67
CA GLY A 93 1.23 16.45 6.86
C GLY A 93 1.05 14.94 6.63
N ILE A 94 1.83 14.32 5.74
CA ILE A 94 1.81 12.87 5.59
C ILE A 94 2.38 12.21 6.85
N ARG A 95 1.73 11.14 7.29
CA ARG A 95 2.11 10.41 8.53
C ARG A 95 3.55 9.89 8.46
N PRO A 96 4.33 9.95 9.57
CA PRO A 96 5.72 9.51 9.61
C PRO A 96 5.93 8.10 9.05
N ARG A 97 5.10 7.14 9.45
CA ARG A 97 5.21 5.77 8.94
C ARG A 97 5.02 5.65 7.42
N THR A 98 4.17 6.49 6.82
CA THR A 98 3.99 6.52 5.36
C THR A 98 5.22 7.13 4.68
N LEU A 99 5.84 8.14 5.31
CA LEU A 99 7.09 8.74 4.82
C LEU A 99 8.23 7.72 4.84
N GLU A 100 8.38 6.94 5.91
CA GLU A 100 9.37 5.86 6.00
C GLU A 100 9.19 4.83 4.87
N ILE A 101 7.95 4.39 4.61
CA ILE A 101 7.65 3.46 3.52
C ILE A 101 7.98 4.08 2.16
N ASN A 102 7.68 5.37 1.97
CA ASN A 102 8.01 6.05 0.74
C ASN A 102 9.53 6.18 0.58
N GLN A 103 10.24 6.61 1.62
CA GLN A 103 11.70 6.72 1.57
C GLN A 103 12.34 5.38 1.21
N ASN A 104 11.95 4.31 1.91
CA ASN A 104 12.47 2.96 1.63
C ASN A 104 12.22 2.53 0.17
N GLY A 105 11.02 2.78 -0.38
CA GLY A 105 10.73 2.47 -1.79
C GLY A 105 11.56 3.28 -2.77
N LEU A 106 11.85 4.54 -2.46
CA LEU A 106 12.67 5.43 -3.29
C LEU A 106 14.16 5.10 -3.17
N ASP A 107 14.62 4.67 -1.99
CA ASP A 107 16.00 4.18 -1.80
C ASP A 107 16.22 2.90 -2.62
N HIS A 108 15.26 2.00 -2.65
CA HIS A 108 15.31 0.85 -3.54
C HIS A 108 15.35 1.26 -5.02
N PHE A 109 14.59 2.28 -5.40
CA PHE A 109 14.57 2.78 -6.76
C PHE A 109 15.92 3.35 -7.17
N THR A 110 16.53 4.21 -6.35
CA THR A 110 17.87 4.76 -6.62
C THR A 110 18.97 3.70 -6.63
N ASN A 111 18.87 2.68 -5.78
CA ASN A 111 19.79 1.54 -5.78
C ASN A 111 19.69 0.70 -7.08
N ALA A 112 18.52 0.63 -7.68
CA ALA A 112 18.30 -0.13 -8.90
C ALA A 112 18.74 0.60 -10.17
N ILE A 113 18.46 1.93 -10.27
CA ILE A 113 18.64 2.68 -11.52
C ILE A 113 19.76 3.74 -11.47
N GLY A 114 20.27 4.05 -10.28
CA GLY A 114 21.17 5.17 -10.03
C GLY A 114 20.42 6.49 -9.82
N GLY A 115 20.71 7.16 -8.70
CA GLY A 115 20.03 8.40 -8.31
C GLY A 115 20.46 9.66 -9.07
N ASN A 116 21.60 9.62 -9.76
CA ASN A 116 22.18 10.76 -10.48
C ASN A 116 21.65 10.90 -11.92
N CYS A 117 20.78 10.00 -12.38
CA CYS A 117 20.16 10.14 -13.69
C CYS A 117 19.15 11.30 -13.69
N PRO A 118 19.00 12.03 -14.81
CA PRO A 118 17.96 13.05 -14.95
C PRO A 118 16.57 12.45 -14.75
N LEU A 119 15.68 13.18 -14.06
CA LEU A 119 14.31 12.71 -13.85
C LEU A 119 13.57 12.45 -15.17
N GLU A 120 13.76 13.31 -16.17
CA GLU A 120 13.21 13.16 -17.52
C GLU A 120 13.74 11.92 -18.26
N GLY A 121 14.91 11.43 -17.85
CA GLY A 121 15.55 10.24 -18.41
C GLY A 121 15.01 8.91 -17.90
N VAL A 122 14.07 8.93 -16.95
CA VAL A 122 13.46 7.70 -16.42
C VAL A 122 12.62 7.02 -17.49
N THR A 123 13.00 5.80 -17.85
CA THR A 123 12.34 5.00 -18.90
C THR A 123 11.57 3.82 -18.33
N VAL A 124 10.68 3.23 -19.12
CA VAL A 124 9.98 1.98 -18.79
C VAL A 124 10.99 0.88 -18.42
N LYS A 125 12.08 0.73 -19.20
CA LYS A 125 13.13 -0.25 -18.92
C LYS A 125 13.77 -0.07 -17.53
N MET A 126 13.93 1.16 -17.07
CA MET A 126 14.45 1.43 -15.72
C MET A 126 13.43 1.03 -14.65
N ILE A 127 12.13 1.21 -14.93
CA ILE A 127 11.08 0.71 -14.04
C ILE A 127 11.11 -0.83 -13.98
N ASP A 128 11.25 -1.51 -15.11
CA ASP A 128 11.37 -2.97 -15.16
C ASP A 128 12.60 -3.44 -14.37
N THR A 129 13.76 -2.79 -14.56
CA THR A 129 14.97 -3.07 -13.78
C THR A 129 14.75 -2.91 -12.28
N PHE A 130 13.97 -1.89 -11.87
CA PHE A 130 13.62 -1.68 -10.47
C PHE A 130 12.71 -2.81 -9.94
N VAL A 131 11.74 -3.25 -10.71
CA VAL A 131 10.84 -4.37 -10.32
C VAL A 131 11.66 -5.64 -10.17
N ASP A 132 12.52 -5.96 -11.15
CA ASP A 132 13.41 -7.12 -11.10
C ASP A 132 14.33 -7.08 -9.87
N TYR A 133 14.90 -5.92 -9.56
CA TYR A 133 15.72 -5.71 -8.37
C TYR A 133 14.97 -6.03 -7.07
N LEU A 134 13.70 -5.59 -6.95
CA LEU A 134 12.89 -5.88 -5.78
C LEU A 134 12.55 -7.37 -5.66
N GLN A 135 12.28 -8.03 -6.79
CA GLN A 135 11.99 -9.47 -6.82
C GLN A 135 13.24 -10.29 -6.46
N HIS A 136 14.42 -9.95 -6.98
CA HIS A 136 15.69 -10.60 -6.63
C HIS A 136 16.05 -10.44 -5.15
N LYS A 137 15.60 -9.36 -4.51
CA LYS A 137 15.69 -9.20 -3.05
C LYS A 137 14.74 -10.09 -2.25
N GLY A 138 13.89 -10.87 -2.90
CA GLY A 138 12.93 -11.75 -2.26
C GLY A 138 11.75 -11.03 -1.60
N LEU A 139 11.43 -9.79 -2.01
CA LEU A 139 10.28 -9.09 -1.44
C LEU A 139 8.96 -9.72 -1.93
N ALA A 140 8.00 -9.83 -1.00
CA ALA A 140 6.66 -10.27 -1.36
C ALA A 140 6.00 -9.31 -2.38
N ILE A 141 5.19 -9.85 -3.29
CA ILE A 141 4.50 -9.09 -4.36
C ILE A 141 3.77 -7.85 -3.81
N THR A 142 3.14 -7.97 -2.63
CA THR A 142 2.48 -6.83 -1.97
C THR A 142 3.43 -5.70 -1.61
N SER A 143 4.64 -6.02 -1.16
CA SER A 143 5.69 -5.04 -0.84
C SER A 143 6.25 -4.42 -2.10
N VAL A 144 6.51 -5.22 -3.14
CA VAL A 144 6.93 -4.74 -4.47
C VAL A 144 5.91 -3.72 -5.00
N ASN A 145 4.62 -4.04 -4.98
CA ASN A 145 3.57 -3.14 -5.44
C ASN A 145 3.46 -1.85 -4.62
N ILE A 146 3.74 -1.89 -3.31
CA ILE A 146 3.80 -0.67 -2.48
C ILE A 146 4.94 0.25 -2.96
N HIS A 147 6.11 -0.29 -3.24
CA HIS A 147 7.25 0.47 -3.74
C HIS A 147 7.00 1.01 -5.16
N ILE A 148 6.42 0.20 -6.05
CA ILE A 148 5.98 0.63 -7.39
C ILE A 148 5.02 1.82 -7.31
N ARG A 149 4.00 1.76 -6.43
CA ARG A 149 3.05 2.87 -6.22
C ARG A 149 3.74 4.13 -5.71
N THR A 150 4.76 3.99 -4.88
CA THR A 150 5.53 5.12 -4.36
C THR A 150 6.26 5.84 -5.48
N VAL A 151 7.01 5.12 -6.32
CA VAL A 151 7.71 5.69 -7.48
C VAL A 151 6.73 6.32 -8.46
N LYS A 152 5.63 5.62 -8.77
CA LYS A 152 4.55 6.14 -9.63
C LYS A 152 3.94 7.43 -9.08
N ALA A 153 3.75 7.53 -7.76
CA ALA A 153 3.20 8.72 -7.11
C ALA A 153 4.16 9.91 -7.20
N MET A 154 5.47 9.69 -7.04
CA MET A 154 6.50 10.70 -7.20
C MET A 154 6.56 11.21 -8.65
N LEU A 155 6.68 10.32 -9.63
CA LEU A 155 6.73 10.70 -11.04
C LEU A 155 5.47 11.45 -11.50
N ARG A 156 4.29 11.01 -11.04
CA ARG A 156 3.03 11.73 -11.29
C ARG A 156 2.98 13.12 -10.64
N HIS A 157 3.64 13.32 -9.50
CA HIS A 157 3.71 14.61 -8.86
C HIS A 157 4.44 15.63 -9.75
N TYR A 158 5.56 15.24 -10.36
CA TYR A 158 6.33 16.10 -11.26
C TYR A 158 5.65 16.30 -12.61
N TRP A 159 5.02 15.25 -13.14
CA TRP A 159 4.21 15.37 -14.35
C TRP A 159 3.06 16.39 -14.19
N LYS A 160 2.33 16.34 -13.09
CA LYS A 160 1.24 17.29 -12.80
C LYS A 160 1.72 18.75 -12.60
N ARG A 161 3.02 18.95 -12.44
CA ARG A 161 3.66 20.25 -12.31
C ARG A 161 4.42 20.69 -13.56
N GLU A 162 4.19 19.97 -14.65
CA GLU A 162 4.83 20.26 -15.96
C GLU A 162 6.37 20.20 -15.91
N GLN A 163 6.92 19.53 -14.90
CA GLN A 163 8.36 19.29 -14.74
C GLN A 163 8.79 17.94 -15.35
N LEU A 164 7.83 17.16 -15.84
CA LEU A 164 8.02 15.90 -16.53
C LEU A 164 6.99 15.81 -17.66
N ASP A 165 7.40 15.63 -18.90
CA ASP A 165 6.52 15.58 -20.07
C ASP A 165 5.56 14.38 -20.02
N ARG A 166 6.05 13.25 -19.52
CA ARG A 166 5.29 11.99 -19.41
C ARG A 166 5.72 11.14 -18.25
N VAL A 167 4.81 10.38 -17.70
CA VAL A 167 5.11 9.30 -16.75
C VAL A 167 5.32 8.02 -17.55
N PRO A 168 6.44 7.28 -17.38
CA PRO A 168 6.60 5.97 -18.01
C PRO A 168 5.45 5.02 -17.59
N LEU A 169 5.17 4.02 -18.42
CA LEU A 169 4.22 2.98 -18.06
C LEU A 169 4.73 2.25 -16.81
N ILE A 170 3.90 2.20 -15.78
CA ILE A 170 4.20 1.55 -14.51
C ILE A 170 3.02 0.67 -14.14
N GLU A 171 3.21 -0.63 -14.18
CA GLU A 171 2.21 -1.63 -13.85
C GLU A 171 2.55 -2.32 -12.53
N GLU A 172 1.53 -2.70 -11.80
CA GLU A 172 1.67 -3.50 -10.59
C GLU A 172 1.71 -4.98 -10.95
N LEU A 173 2.46 -5.76 -10.18
CA LEU A 173 2.47 -7.21 -10.33
C LEU A 173 1.10 -7.77 -9.94
N LYS A 174 0.61 -8.72 -10.74
CA LYS A 174 -0.64 -9.42 -10.45
C LYS A 174 -0.51 -10.17 -9.14
N LYS A 175 -1.41 -9.88 -8.23
CA LYS A 175 -1.50 -10.60 -6.95
C LYS A 175 -2.63 -11.61 -7.04
N GLU A 176 -2.37 -12.83 -6.59
CA GLU A 176 -3.43 -13.81 -6.39
C GLU A 176 -4.38 -13.36 -5.27
N GLU A 177 -5.68 -13.56 -5.48
CA GLU A 177 -6.66 -13.31 -4.44
C GLU A 177 -6.48 -14.35 -3.33
N THR A 178 -6.23 -13.87 -2.12
CA THR A 178 -6.13 -14.73 -0.95
C THR A 178 -7.39 -14.60 -0.10
N ASN A 179 -7.93 -15.72 0.33
CA ASN A 179 -9.03 -15.74 1.28
C ASN A 179 -8.61 -15.13 2.63
N PRO A 180 -9.52 -14.46 3.34
CA PRO A 180 -9.25 -13.98 4.69
C PRO A 180 -8.84 -15.13 5.61
N ILE A 181 -7.74 -14.95 6.34
CA ILE A 181 -7.19 -15.94 7.27
C ILE A 181 -7.78 -15.66 8.65
N TYR A 182 -8.59 -16.57 9.16
CA TYR A 182 -9.27 -16.50 10.45
C TYR A 182 -8.77 -17.56 11.43
N ILE A 183 -9.19 -17.47 12.69
CA ILE A 183 -8.94 -18.45 13.77
C ILE A 183 -10.24 -19.21 13.98
N THR A 184 -10.17 -20.54 13.90
CA THR A 184 -11.34 -21.42 14.17
C THR A 184 -11.66 -21.48 15.67
N ASP A 185 -12.82 -22.02 16.04
CA ASP A 185 -13.17 -22.19 17.45
C ASP A 185 -12.21 -23.13 18.16
N ASP A 186 -11.83 -24.26 17.52
CA ASP A 186 -10.88 -25.22 18.09
C ASP A 186 -9.50 -24.61 18.32
N GLU A 187 -8.97 -23.87 17.33
CA GLU A 187 -7.68 -23.18 17.47
C GLU A 187 -7.73 -22.10 18.57
N PHE A 188 -8.84 -21.38 18.68
CA PHE A 188 -9.01 -20.41 19.74
C PHE A 188 -9.06 -21.07 21.11
N GLN A 189 -9.74 -22.21 21.21
CA GLN A 189 -9.82 -23.01 22.44
C GLN A 189 -8.42 -23.50 22.86
N LEU A 190 -7.62 -24.01 21.92
CA LEU A 190 -6.23 -24.42 22.21
C LEU A 190 -5.39 -23.25 22.78
N ILE A 191 -5.59 -22.03 22.27
CA ILE A 191 -4.93 -20.85 22.83
C ILE A 191 -5.39 -20.57 24.25
N MET A 192 -6.69 -20.71 24.54
CA MET A 192 -7.25 -20.50 25.89
C MET A 192 -6.76 -21.53 26.89
N GLU A 193 -6.43 -22.75 26.45
CA GLU A 193 -5.95 -23.84 27.28
C GLU A 193 -4.44 -23.79 27.60
N LEU A 194 -3.69 -22.87 26.99
CA LEU A 194 -2.28 -22.70 27.28
C LEU A 194 -2.02 -22.32 28.75
N ASN A 195 -1.40 -23.23 29.51
CA ASN A 195 -1.14 -23.03 30.93
C ASN A 195 -0.15 -21.91 31.22
N TRP A 196 0.78 -21.62 30.30
CA TRP A 196 1.77 -20.55 30.45
C TRP A 196 1.24 -19.17 30.09
N LEU A 197 0.09 -19.10 29.44
CA LEU A 197 -0.52 -17.84 29.01
C LEU A 197 -1.29 -17.21 30.17
N ASP A 198 -0.89 -15.98 30.54
CA ASP A 198 -1.56 -15.23 31.57
C ASP A 198 -3.05 -15.01 31.25
N GLU A 199 -3.92 -15.12 32.25
CA GLU A 199 -5.37 -14.98 32.13
C GLU A 199 -5.78 -13.59 31.58
N PHE A 200 -5.00 -12.55 31.86
CA PHE A 200 -5.20 -11.24 31.27
C PHE A 200 -5.16 -11.31 29.74
N TYR A 201 -4.14 -11.94 29.14
CA TYR A 201 -4.04 -12.05 27.69
C TYR A 201 -5.15 -12.92 27.09
N LYS A 202 -5.58 -13.97 27.77
CA LYS A 202 -6.71 -14.80 27.34
C LYS A 202 -7.97 -13.94 27.24
N ARG A 203 -8.30 -13.15 28.29
CA ARG A 203 -9.44 -12.22 28.28
C ARG A 203 -9.33 -11.16 27.19
N VAL A 204 -8.14 -10.60 26.98
CA VAL A 204 -7.88 -9.61 25.93
C VAL A 204 -8.09 -10.21 24.53
N PHE A 205 -7.61 -11.43 24.28
CA PHE A 205 -7.82 -12.08 22.98
C PHE A 205 -9.32 -12.38 22.74
N TYR A 206 -10.04 -12.80 23.77
CA TYR A 206 -11.49 -12.95 23.73
C TYR A 206 -12.19 -11.63 23.39
N PHE A 207 -11.82 -10.53 24.05
CA PHE A 207 -12.35 -9.21 23.76
C PHE A 207 -12.18 -8.83 22.26
N PHE A 208 -10.98 -9.01 21.70
CA PHE A 208 -10.74 -8.68 20.30
C PHE A 208 -11.49 -9.60 19.32
N ARG A 209 -11.66 -10.87 19.68
CA ARG A 209 -12.47 -11.83 18.92
C ARG A 209 -13.94 -11.44 18.88
N GLU A 210 -14.51 -11.00 19.99
CA GLU A 210 -15.93 -10.69 20.11
C GLU A 210 -16.30 -9.27 19.63
N THR A 211 -15.33 -8.35 19.61
CA THR A 211 -15.58 -6.96 19.18
C THR A 211 -15.12 -6.68 17.75
N GLY A 212 -14.20 -7.47 17.21
CA GLY A 212 -13.58 -7.22 15.92
C GLY A 212 -12.77 -5.92 15.85
N CYS A 213 -12.39 -5.33 16.99
CA CYS A 213 -11.57 -4.15 17.05
C CYS A 213 -10.20 -4.37 16.39
N ARG A 214 -9.62 -3.32 15.78
CA ARG A 214 -8.20 -3.32 15.42
C ARG A 214 -7.37 -3.13 16.68
N LEU A 215 -6.14 -3.62 16.67
CA LEU A 215 -5.24 -3.63 17.85
C LEU A 215 -5.22 -2.32 18.65
N ARG A 216 -5.18 -1.19 17.99
CA ARG A 216 -5.07 0.13 18.66
C ARG A 216 -6.41 0.86 18.83
N GLU A 217 -7.51 0.32 18.33
CA GLU A 217 -8.82 0.97 18.42
C GLU A 217 -9.34 1.11 19.87
N PRO A 218 -9.23 0.10 20.76
CA PRO A 218 -9.68 0.26 22.13
C PRO A 218 -9.03 1.43 22.87
N PHE A 219 -7.72 1.67 22.66
CA PHE A 219 -6.93 2.67 23.36
C PHE A 219 -7.24 4.13 22.98
N ILE A 220 -7.95 4.32 21.89
CA ILE A 220 -8.38 5.64 21.39
C ILE A 220 -9.89 5.81 21.43
N SER A 221 -10.60 4.78 21.90
CA SER A 221 -12.03 4.75 22.00
C SER A 221 -12.53 5.31 23.32
N LYS A 222 -13.80 5.71 23.34
CA LYS A 222 -14.47 6.20 24.53
C LYS A 222 -15.62 5.27 24.86
N LEU A 223 -15.75 4.91 26.14
CA LEU A 223 -16.89 4.15 26.63
C LEU A 223 -18.00 5.14 27.03
N ASP A 224 -19.18 4.96 26.47
CA ASP A 224 -20.42 5.69 26.82
C ASP A 224 -21.53 4.68 27.13
N GLY A 225 -21.82 4.50 28.41
CA GLY A 225 -22.69 3.44 28.90
C GLY A 225 -22.23 2.05 28.46
N ASP A 226 -23.03 1.41 27.59
CA ASP A 226 -22.71 0.10 27.00
C ASP A 226 -22.00 0.19 25.67
N TRP A 227 -21.72 1.39 25.18
CA TRP A 227 -21.20 1.59 23.85
C TRP A 227 -19.73 2.00 23.88
N LEU A 228 -18.93 1.29 23.09
CA LEU A 228 -17.55 1.64 22.81
C LEU A 228 -17.49 2.45 21.52
N ASP A 229 -17.31 3.75 21.63
CA ASP A 229 -17.26 4.69 20.52
C ASP A 229 -15.85 4.78 19.95
N ILE A 230 -15.69 4.31 18.73
CA ILE A 230 -14.43 4.28 18.01
C ILE A 230 -14.37 5.49 17.06
N PRO A 231 -13.48 6.45 17.31
CA PRO A 231 -13.41 7.68 16.52
C PRO A 231 -12.82 7.44 15.11
N ASN A 232 -13.10 8.38 14.20
CA ASN A 232 -12.48 8.41 12.88
C ASN A 232 -11.06 9.00 12.94
N LEU A 233 -10.06 8.17 13.18
CA LEU A 233 -8.65 8.62 13.23
C LEU A 233 -7.86 8.37 11.94
N SER A 234 -8.48 7.85 10.91
CA SER A 234 -7.81 7.61 9.64
C SER A 234 -8.68 7.98 8.46
N LYS A 235 -8.04 8.61 7.46
CA LYS A 235 -8.67 8.98 6.19
C LYS A 235 -9.43 7.78 5.60
N GLY A 236 -10.73 7.97 5.34
CA GLY A 236 -11.59 6.95 4.75
C GLY A 236 -12.16 5.91 5.72
N LYS A 237 -11.92 6.00 7.04
CA LYS A 237 -12.61 5.19 8.05
C LYS A 237 -13.81 5.95 8.59
N LYS A 238 -14.93 5.24 8.79
CA LYS A 238 -16.11 5.82 9.42
C LYS A 238 -16.05 5.57 10.93
N PRO A 239 -16.47 6.54 11.76
CA PRO A 239 -16.67 6.30 13.19
C PRO A 239 -17.72 5.21 13.36
N ARG A 240 -17.63 4.45 14.43
CA ARG A 240 -18.59 3.40 14.76
C ARG A 240 -18.63 3.16 16.25
N SER A 241 -19.79 2.67 16.71
CA SER A 241 -19.99 2.26 18.09
C SER A 241 -20.22 0.75 18.15
N ILE A 242 -19.65 0.11 19.14
CA ILE A 242 -19.80 -1.34 19.40
C ILE A 242 -20.49 -1.48 20.76
N LYS A 243 -21.60 -2.20 20.81
CA LYS A 243 -22.27 -2.51 22.07
C LYS A 243 -21.48 -3.61 22.78
N LEU A 244 -21.09 -3.37 24.02
CA LEU A 244 -20.39 -4.31 24.88
C LEU A 244 -21.36 -4.96 25.87
N SER A 245 -21.15 -6.24 26.16
CA SER A 245 -21.75 -6.91 27.31
C SER A 245 -21.02 -6.47 28.60
N GLU A 246 -21.61 -6.71 29.77
CA GLU A 246 -20.95 -6.38 31.05
C GLU A 246 -19.57 -7.04 31.16
N SER A 247 -19.45 -8.31 30.74
CA SER A 247 -18.17 -9.01 30.75
C SER A 247 -17.13 -8.34 29.81
N LEU A 248 -17.52 -7.90 28.63
CA LEU A 248 -16.63 -7.21 27.71
C LEU A 248 -16.26 -5.80 28.19
N LYS A 249 -17.16 -5.11 28.91
CA LYS A 249 -16.85 -3.83 29.56
C LYS A 249 -15.78 -4.00 30.64
N THR A 250 -15.92 -5.02 31.49
CA THR A 250 -14.93 -5.33 32.53
C THR A 250 -13.55 -5.58 31.90
N ILE A 251 -13.48 -6.39 30.85
CA ILE A 251 -12.22 -6.65 30.13
C ILE A 251 -11.67 -5.38 29.50
N TYR A 252 -12.52 -4.54 28.92
CA TYR A 252 -12.11 -3.27 28.34
C TYR A 252 -11.48 -2.34 29.37
N LEU A 253 -12.08 -2.20 30.56
CA LEU A 253 -11.56 -1.36 31.64
C LEU A 253 -10.22 -1.89 32.16
N GLU A 254 -10.09 -3.20 32.35
CA GLU A 254 -8.82 -3.85 32.70
C GLU A 254 -7.74 -3.61 31.63
N LEU A 255 -8.10 -3.73 30.35
CA LEU A 255 -7.21 -3.48 29.20
C LEU A 255 -6.73 -2.01 29.18
N MET A 256 -7.63 -1.07 29.47
CA MET A 256 -7.30 0.36 29.49
C MET A 256 -6.38 0.72 30.64
N ASP A 257 -6.59 0.14 31.83
CA ASP A 257 -5.72 0.33 32.99
C ASP A 257 -4.33 -0.25 32.70
N TRP A 258 -4.26 -1.48 32.21
CA TRP A 258 -3.02 -2.10 31.78
C TRP A 258 -2.24 -1.25 30.76
N TYR A 259 -2.94 -0.70 29.75
CA TYR A 259 -2.34 0.13 28.71
C TYR A 259 -1.77 1.42 29.28
N LYS A 260 -2.51 2.11 30.15
CA LYS A 260 -2.07 3.35 30.79
C LYS A 260 -0.84 3.14 31.67
N ASN A 261 -0.81 2.06 32.44
CA ASN A 261 0.31 1.71 33.32
C ASN A 261 1.56 1.28 32.53
N GLY A 262 1.39 0.70 31.35
CA GLY A 262 2.48 0.31 30.45
C GLY A 262 3.00 1.42 29.54
N TYR A 263 2.20 2.49 29.34
CA TYR A 263 2.55 3.56 28.42
C TYR A 263 3.64 4.48 29.03
N GLY A 264 4.74 4.65 28.28
CA GLY A 264 5.89 5.45 28.73
C GLY A 264 6.90 4.69 29.58
N SER A 265 6.62 3.47 30.02
CA SER A 265 7.57 2.61 30.74
C SER A 265 8.61 1.97 29.81
N THR A 266 8.31 1.88 28.53
CA THR A 266 9.17 1.32 27.48
C THR A 266 9.12 2.18 26.22
N LEU A 267 10.14 2.08 25.35
CA LEU A 267 10.16 2.73 24.03
C LEU A 267 9.15 2.10 23.03
N VAL A 268 8.53 0.99 23.41
CA VAL A 268 7.60 0.23 22.56
C VAL A 268 6.17 0.49 23.02
N ASP A 269 5.26 0.74 22.09
CA ASP A 269 3.82 0.84 22.36
C ASP A 269 3.32 -0.45 23.06
N PRO A 270 2.74 -0.38 24.26
CA PRO A 270 2.26 -1.56 24.99
C PRO A 270 1.33 -2.45 24.16
N ALA A 271 0.51 -1.86 23.28
CA ALA A 271 -0.37 -2.61 22.37
C ALA A 271 0.39 -3.63 21.48
N ASP A 272 1.65 -3.36 21.12
CA ASP A 272 2.45 -4.29 20.33
C ASP A 272 2.76 -5.58 21.12
N ASN A 273 2.81 -5.54 22.45
CA ASN A 273 3.02 -6.70 23.29
C ASN A 273 1.83 -7.68 23.19
N ILE A 274 0.61 -7.17 23.07
CA ILE A 274 -0.60 -8.00 22.87
C ILE A 274 -0.45 -8.80 21.56
N SER A 275 -0.05 -8.14 20.48
CA SER A 275 0.14 -8.79 19.17
C SER A 275 1.28 -9.82 19.19
N LYS A 276 2.39 -9.50 19.90
CA LYS A 276 3.52 -10.43 20.06
C LYS A 276 3.13 -11.64 20.88
N MET A 277 2.39 -11.44 21.98
CA MET A 277 1.92 -12.52 22.83
C MET A 277 0.95 -13.44 22.08
N PHE A 278 0.01 -12.88 21.32
CA PHE A 278 -0.87 -13.65 20.48
C PHE A 278 -0.12 -14.49 19.44
N LYS A 279 0.89 -13.92 18.77
CA LYS A 279 1.71 -14.69 17.81
C LYS A 279 2.52 -15.79 18.50
N LYS A 280 3.01 -15.55 19.73
CA LYS A 280 3.67 -16.58 20.54
C LYS A 280 2.70 -17.70 20.87
N SER A 281 1.46 -17.39 21.27
CA SER A 281 0.42 -18.37 21.56
C SER A 281 0.08 -19.24 20.34
N LEU A 282 -0.10 -18.62 19.17
CA LEU A 282 -0.33 -19.35 17.91
C LEU A 282 0.80 -20.36 17.60
N ARG A 283 2.05 -19.98 17.80
CA ARG A 283 3.19 -20.89 17.58
C ARG A 283 3.21 -22.07 18.55
N SER A 284 2.64 -21.91 19.73
CA SER A 284 2.55 -23.00 20.73
C SER A 284 1.40 -23.98 20.47
N THR A 285 0.52 -23.66 19.53
CA THR A 285 -0.65 -24.50 19.17
C THR A 285 -0.55 -25.08 17.76
N ASP A 286 0.64 -25.03 17.13
CA ASP A 286 0.87 -25.46 15.75
C ASP A 286 -0.12 -24.87 14.72
N ALA A 287 -0.72 -23.73 15.06
CA ALA A 287 -1.60 -23.03 14.16
C ALA A 287 -0.84 -22.46 12.96
N ASP A 288 -1.54 -22.31 11.81
CA ASP A 288 -0.99 -21.80 10.57
C ASP A 288 -0.10 -20.57 10.79
N GLU A 289 1.14 -20.61 10.28
CA GLU A 289 2.12 -19.53 10.41
C GLU A 289 1.65 -18.19 9.81
N LEU A 290 0.73 -18.23 8.87
CA LEU A 290 0.13 -17.03 8.26
C LEU A 290 -0.83 -16.30 9.20
N LYS A 291 -1.35 -16.98 10.23
CA LYS A 291 -2.26 -16.39 11.21
C LYS A 291 -1.55 -15.35 12.08
N ARG A 292 -2.25 -14.27 12.33
CA ARG A 292 -1.74 -13.09 13.06
C ARG A 292 -2.83 -12.51 13.95
N PHE A 293 -2.47 -11.57 14.80
CA PHE A 293 -3.44 -10.87 15.65
C PHE A 293 -4.66 -10.33 14.87
N HIS A 294 -4.44 -9.79 13.66
CA HIS A 294 -5.54 -9.30 12.82
C HIS A 294 -6.51 -10.41 12.38
N SER A 295 -6.10 -11.68 12.44
CA SER A 295 -6.97 -12.82 12.16
C SER A 295 -8.15 -12.93 13.16
N LEU A 296 -8.01 -12.42 14.40
CA LEU A 296 -9.14 -12.30 15.35
C LEU A 296 -10.26 -11.41 14.79
N ARG A 297 -9.89 -10.34 14.09
CA ARG A 297 -10.87 -9.47 13.45
C ARG A 297 -11.50 -10.13 12.21
N HIS A 298 -10.75 -10.95 11.47
CA HIS A 298 -11.34 -11.77 10.40
C HIS A 298 -12.28 -12.80 11.00
N THR A 299 -11.92 -13.44 12.11
CA THR A 299 -12.79 -14.35 12.88
C THR A 299 -14.09 -13.69 13.26
N PHE A 300 -14.08 -12.46 13.79
CA PHE A 300 -15.29 -11.71 14.09
C PHE A 300 -16.20 -11.60 12.87
N ALA A 301 -15.67 -11.18 11.72
CA ALA A 301 -16.48 -11.01 10.51
C ALA A 301 -17.07 -12.33 10.02
N VAL A 302 -16.27 -13.40 10.00
CA VAL A 302 -16.71 -14.72 9.56
C VAL A 302 -17.79 -15.30 10.48
N ARG A 303 -17.64 -15.18 11.81
CA ARG A 303 -18.66 -15.59 12.77
C ARG A 303 -19.99 -14.86 12.55
N ARG A 304 -19.96 -13.55 12.23
CA ARG A 304 -21.17 -12.78 11.89
C ARG A 304 -21.84 -13.28 10.59
N ILE A 305 -21.06 -13.81 9.65
CA ILE A 305 -21.63 -14.45 8.43
C ILE A 305 -22.32 -15.76 8.80
N VAL A 306 -21.71 -16.61 9.63
CA VAL A 306 -22.33 -17.83 10.12
C VAL A 306 -23.63 -17.52 10.88
N GLU A 307 -23.66 -16.41 11.65
CA GLU A 307 -24.88 -15.89 12.30
C GLU A 307 -25.88 -15.27 11.32
N GLN A 308 -25.63 -15.31 10.02
CA GLN A 308 -26.45 -14.72 8.97
C GLN A 308 -26.71 -13.21 9.14
N VAL A 309 -25.78 -12.49 9.76
CA VAL A 309 -25.85 -11.04 9.85
C VAL A 309 -25.65 -10.42 8.46
N PRO A 310 -26.55 -9.54 8.01
CA PRO A 310 -26.43 -8.90 6.70
C PRO A 310 -25.08 -8.22 6.48
N VAL A 311 -24.46 -8.39 5.30
CA VAL A 311 -23.08 -7.95 4.98
C VAL A 311 -22.89 -6.45 5.22
N PHE A 312 -23.89 -5.62 4.88
CA PHE A 312 -23.81 -4.17 5.13
C PHE A 312 -23.75 -3.84 6.62
N LYS A 313 -24.38 -4.66 7.48
CA LYS A 313 -24.32 -4.52 8.93
C LYS A 313 -22.94 -4.91 9.45
N ILE A 314 -22.38 -6.02 8.92
CA ILE A 314 -20.99 -6.43 9.21
C ILE A 314 -20.03 -5.33 8.77
N GLN A 315 -20.20 -4.74 7.58
CA GLN A 315 -19.39 -3.62 7.09
C GLN A 315 -19.39 -2.45 8.09
N LYS A 316 -20.56 -2.07 8.59
CA LYS A 316 -20.70 -1.00 9.59
C LYS A 316 -20.02 -1.37 10.90
N MET A 317 -20.27 -2.58 11.44
CA MET A 317 -19.62 -3.09 12.66
C MET A 317 -18.11 -3.12 12.55
N MET A 318 -17.58 -3.48 11.38
CA MET A 318 -16.15 -3.50 11.08
C MET A 318 -15.57 -2.10 10.81
N GLY A 319 -16.41 -1.11 10.46
CA GLY A 319 -15.95 0.22 10.02
C GLY A 319 -15.13 0.14 8.73
N HIS A 320 -15.57 -0.66 7.76
CA HIS A 320 -14.99 -0.71 6.44
C HIS A 320 -15.54 0.43 5.58
N SER A 321 -14.67 1.19 4.94
CA SER A 321 -15.05 2.28 4.04
C SER A 321 -15.69 1.78 2.74
N SER A 322 -15.31 0.57 2.30
CA SER A 322 -15.83 -0.10 1.10
C SER A 322 -16.44 -1.44 1.47
N ILE A 323 -17.58 -1.75 0.86
CA ILE A 323 -18.25 -3.05 1.01
C ILE A 323 -17.40 -4.19 0.43
N VAL A 324 -16.67 -3.92 -0.66
CA VAL A 324 -15.77 -4.88 -1.32
C VAL A 324 -14.81 -5.57 -0.32
N THR A 325 -14.36 -4.83 0.71
CA THR A 325 -13.51 -5.41 1.76
C THR A 325 -14.26 -6.47 2.59
N THR A 326 -15.58 -6.32 2.74
CA THR A 326 -16.42 -7.25 3.50
C THR A 326 -16.91 -8.40 2.62
N GLU A 327 -17.16 -8.15 1.34
CA GLU A 327 -17.54 -9.17 0.34
C GLU A 327 -16.48 -10.27 0.17
N GLY A 328 -15.21 -9.96 0.44
CA GLY A 328 -14.14 -10.97 0.45
C GLY A 328 -14.43 -12.14 1.40
N TYR A 329 -15.25 -11.96 2.43
CA TYR A 329 -15.64 -13.04 3.33
C TYR A 329 -16.77 -13.92 2.76
N LEU A 330 -17.58 -13.39 1.83
CA LEU A 330 -18.66 -14.14 1.19
C LEU A 330 -18.16 -15.20 0.20
N LYS A 331 -16.89 -15.09 -0.21
CA LYS A 331 -16.23 -16.10 -1.07
C LYS A 331 -15.88 -17.39 -0.28
N LEU A 332 -16.06 -17.38 1.03
CA LEU A 332 -15.76 -18.54 1.88
C LEU A 332 -16.95 -19.53 1.84
N ASP A 333 -16.62 -20.81 1.80
CA ASP A 333 -17.61 -21.89 1.83
C ASP A 333 -18.35 -21.90 3.18
N LEU A 334 -19.67 -21.68 3.15
CA LEU A 334 -20.50 -21.59 4.33
C LEU A 334 -20.50 -22.90 5.14
N LYS A 335 -20.55 -24.05 4.46
CA LYS A 335 -20.50 -25.37 5.10
C LYS A 335 -19.20 -25.59 5.89
N ARG A 336 -18.08 -25.12 5.33
CA ARG A 336 -16.80 -25.11 6.03
C ARG A 336 -16.84 -24.20 7.25
N LEU A 337 -17.41 -22.99 7.10
CA LEU A 337 -17.49 -22.02 8.20
C LEU A 337 -18.34 -22.53 9.37
N GLU A 338 -19.48 -23.19 9.10
CA GLU A 338 -20.31 -23.78 10.14
C GLU A 338 -19.56 -24.85 10.94
N ARG A 339 -18.73 -25.65 10.27
CA ARG A 339 -17.86 -26.64 10.92
C ARG A 339 -16.76 -25.97 11.75
N ASP A 340 -16.15 -24.89 11.22
CA ASP A 340 -15.04 -24.20 11.87
C ASP A 340 -15.51 -23.32 13.07
N PHE A 341 -16.83 -23.07 13.18
CA PHE A 341 -17.46 -22.26 14.23
C PHE A 341 -18.68 -22.92 14.88
N PRO A 342 -18.55 -24.10 15.50
CA PRO A 342 -19.68 -24.77 16.14
C PRO A 342 -20.24 -24.00 17.35
N SER A 343 -19.46 -23.08 17.94
CA SER A 343 -19.93 -22.21 19.04
C SER A 343 -20.96 -21.17 18.60
N VAL A 344 -21.06 -20.91 17.30
CA VAL A 344 -22.04 -19.98 16.73
C VAL A 344 -23.27 -20.78 16.33
N THR A 345 -24.23 -20.93 17.24
CA THR A 345 -25.48 -21.61 16.92
C THR A 345 -26.32 -20.75 15.98
N TYR A 346 -26.57 -21.25 14.78
CA TYR A 346 -27.63 -20.75 13.92
C TYR A 346 -28.97 -21.00 14.64
N LYS A 347 -29.63 -19.93 15.05
CA LYS A 347 -31.04 -19.99 15.46
C LYS A 347 -31.84 -19.70 14.20
N PRO A 348 -32.48 -20.73 13.54
CA PRO A 348 -33.37 -20.45 12.43
C PRO A 348 -34.44 -19.49 12.94
N VAL A 349 -34.58 -18.34 12.29
CA VAL A 349 -35.75 -17.50 12.47
C VAL A 349 -36.93 -18.39 12.12
N LYS A 350 -37.85 -18.63 13.05
CA LYS A 350 -39.13 -19.31 12.77
C LYS A 350 -39.86 -18.42 11.76
N SER A 351 -39.52 -18.55 10.48
CA SER A 351 -40.35 -18.04 9.40
C SER A 351 -41.56 -18.99 9.32
N GLY A 352 -42.76 -18.46 9.34
CA GLY A 352 -43.97 -19.22 9.13
C GLY A 352 -44.13 -19.75 7.70
N PHE A 353 -43.05 -19.85 6.95
CA PHE A 353 -42.98 -20.45 5.62
C PHE A 353 -42.37 -21.84 5.74
N ARG A 354 -43.07 -22.84 5.25
CA ARG A 354 -42.60 -24.23 5.18
C ARG A 354 -41.30 -24.31 4.40
N ASP A 355 -40.30 -24.96 5.01
CA ASP A 355 -39.07 -25.31 4.37
C ASP A 355 -39.31 -26.15 3.11
N THR A 356 -39.10 -25.58 1.94
CA THR A 356 -38.91 -26.35 0.72
C THR A 356 -37.43 -26.74 0.72
N GLU A 357 -37.16 -28.04 0.88
CA GLU A 357 -35.83 -28.62 0.69
C GLU A 357 -35.29 -28.23 -0.68
N ILE A 358 -34.27 -27.38 -0.71
CA ILE A 358 -33.49 -27.12 -1.91
C ILE A 358 -32.46 -28.25 -2.00
N ARG A 359 -32.76 -29.25 -2.84
CA ARG A 359 -31.75 -30.24 -3.23
C ARG A 359 -30.72 -29.54 -4.12
N ASP A 360 -29.45 -29.73 -3.75
CA ASP A 360 -28.27 -29.34 -4.57
C ASP A 360 -28.39 -29.91 -5.99
N THR A 361 -28.64 -29.04 -6.94
CA THR A 361 -28.30 -29.29 -8.35
C THR A 361 -27.67 -27.99 -8.85
N ASP A 362 -26.46 -28.12 -9.36
CA ASP A 362 -25.64 -27.09 -9.98
C ASP A 362 -26.47 -26.04 -10.72
N LYS A 363 -26.67 -24.86 -10.10
CA LYS A 363 -27.14 -23.66 -10.79
C LYS A 363 -26.45 -22.43 -10.23
N GLU A 364 -25.88 -21.69 -11.13
CA GLU A 364 -25.31 -20.37 -10.97
C GLU A 364 -26.19 -19.46 -10.13
N TYR A 365 -25.61 -18.91 -9.04
CA TYR A 365 -26.28 -17.90 -8.23
C TYR A 365 -26.27 -16.56 -8.94
N HIS A 366 -27.38 -16.25 -9.61
CA HIS A 366 -27.70 -14.86 -9.92
C HIS A 366 -28.31 -14.24 -8.65
N ALA A 367 -27.63 -13.30 -8.06
CA ALA A 367 -28.18 -12.47 -6.99
C ALA A 367 -29.31 -11.62 -7.57
N VAL A 368 -30.54 -11.93 -7.22
CA VAL A 368 -31.68 -11.05 -7.43
C VAL A 368 -31.58 -9.93 -6.40
N VAL A 369 -31.09 -8.77 -6.83
CA VAL A 369 -31.27 -7.52 -6.11
C VAL A 369 -32.60 -6.93 -6.55
N ASP A 370 -33.51 -6.76 -5.60
CA ASP A 370 -34.82 -6.16 -5.82
C ASP A 370 -34.77 -4.87 -6.63
N GLY A 371 -35.34 -4.91 -7.80
CA GLY A 371 -36.08 -3.84 -8.42
C GLY A 371 -35.34 -2.54 -8.79
N ILE A 372 -34.26 -2.58 -9.61
CA ILE A 372 -33.95 -1.46 -10.50
C ILE A 372 -33.34 -2.05 -11.78
N MET A 373 -34.16 -2.16 -12.83
CA MET A 373 -33.65 -2.28 -14.19
C MET A 373 -33.04 -0.94 -14.59
N ILE A 374 -31.77 -0.96 -14.95
CA ILE A 374 -31.14 0.13 -15.69
C ILE A 374 -30.88 -0.42 -17.09
N ASN A 375 -31.54 0.22 -18.06
CA ASN A 375 -31.29 0.06 -19.49
C ASN A 375 -29.87 0.52 -19.84
#